data_1cc1401c78c23d91ea661454a1c86ee2
#
_entry.id   1cc1401c78c23d91ea661454a1c86ee2
#
_cell.length_a   1.000
_cell.length_b   1.000
_cell.length_c   1.000
_cell.angle_alpha   90.00
_cell.angle_beta   90.00
_cell.angle_gamma   90.00
#
_symmetry.space_group_name_H-M   'P 1'
#
loop_
_entity.id
_entity.type
_entity.pdbx_description
1 polymer ?
#
loop_
_entity_poly.entity_id
_entity_poly.type
_entity_poly.pdbx_seq_one_letter_code
_entity_poly.pdbx_strand_id
1 'polypeptide(L)'
;MYDRYKTFFCQNQRLRIPKDYLVMSQLILASTSPYRREFLKRLGLPFDSKDPQVDEIAQAGETASKLAGRLARDKADRIAKKTNTTHNVIIGADQAASIDGKLLRKPGNRHNALRQLMACQGKTVSFYTACCVIDLRSGSLLQNIDHTQVQFLTLHKEQLERYIDLEKPFNCAGGFKAEGLGISLFKSITSTDPTALLGLPLIWLASTLRAIGLDSLEPKTNPGVR
;
A
#
# COMPACT_ATOMS: atom_id res chain seq x y z
N MET A 1 -10.94 -24.87 -8.56
CA MET A 1 -11.32 -23.73 -9.42
C MET A 1 -10.36 -22.55 -9.14
N TYR A 2 -9.05 -22.76 -9.49
CA TYR A 2 -7.93 -21.91 -9.07
C TYR A 2 -7.06 -21.56 -10.28
N ASP A 3 -7.64 -20.95 -11.32
CA ASP A 3 -6.80 -20.49 -12.42
C ASP A 3 -7.52 -19.40 -13.24
N ARG A 4 -7.71 -18.24 -12.61
CA ARG A 4 -8.37 -17.11 -13.28
C ARG A 4 -7.43 -16.00 -13.72
N TYR A 5 -6.16 -16.02 -13.26
CA TYR A 5 -5.21 -14.95 -13.56
C TYR A 5 -3.87 -15.52 -14.00
N LYS A 6 -3.41 -15.14 -15.18
CA LYS A 6 -2.05 -15.43 -15.63
C LYS A 6 -1.07 -14.46 -14.93
N THR A 7 -0.12 -15.03 -14.19
CA THR A 7 0.96 -14.25 -13.57
C THR A 7 2.02 -13.96 -14.65
N PHE A 8 2.18 -12.71 -15.06
CA PHE A 8 3.23 -12.30 -15.97
C PHE A 8 4.35 -11.62 -15.21
N PHE A 9 5.55 -12.18 -15.28
CA PHE A 9 6.78 -11.46 -14.98
C PHE A 9 7.04 -10.47 -16.10
N CYS A 10 7.23 -9.20 -15.75
CA CYS A 10 7.43 -8.10 -16.68
C CYS A 10 8.83 -8.19 -17.31
N GLN A 11 8.95 -8.82 -18.51
CA GLN A 11 10.00 -8.51 -19.47
C GLN A 11 9.39 -7.61 -20.55
N ASN A 12 9.81 -6.35 -20.57
CA ASN A 12 9.72 -5.30 -21.61
C ASN A 12 8.92 -5.60 -22.91
N GLN A 13 7.65 -5.94 -22.84
CA GLN A 13 6.76 -5.94 -24.00
C GLN A 13 5.65 -4.92 -23.79
N ARG A 14 5.68 -3.82 -24.57
CA ARG A 14 4.59 -2.85 -24.68
C ARG A 14 3.37 -3.55 -25.27
N LEU A 15 2.44 -3.96 -24.43
CA LEU A 15 1.10 -4.34 -24.87
C LEU A 15 0.42 -3.09 -25.46
N ARG A 16 0.27 -3.01 -26.78
CA ARG A 16 -0.54 -1.97 -27.44
C ARG A 16 -2.02 -2.25 -27.14
N ILE A 17 -2.58 -1.56 -26.16
CA ILE A 17 -4.01 -1.56 -25.91
C ILE A 17 -4.67 -0.57 -26.88
N PRO A 18 -5.74 -0.93 -27.60
CA PRO A 18 -6.47 -0.02 -28.49
C PRO A 18 -6.96 1.23 -27.72
N LYS A 19 -6.88 2.42 -28.34
CA LYS A 19 -7.25 3.70 -27.72
C LYS A 19 -8.71 3.76 -27.27
N ASP A 20 -9.59 2.97 -27.87
CA ASP A 20 -11.02 2.91 -27.55
C ASP A 20 -11.32 2.24 -26.19
N TYR A 21 -10.33 1.55 -25.59
CA TYR A 21 -10.43 0.96 -24.23
C TYR A 21 -10.31 1.99 -23.10
N LEU A 22 -9.81 3.19 -23.39
CA LEU A 22 -9.53 4.22 -22.37
C LEU A 22 -10.80 4.97 -21.88
N VAL A 23 -11.89 4.90 -22.61
CA VAL A 23 -13.07 5.76 -22.35
C VAL A 23 -13.92 5.29 -21.14
N MET A 24 -13.76 4.04 -20.69
CA MET A 24 -14.63 3.46 -19.65
C MET A 24 -13.91 2.71 -18.52
N SER A 25 -12.58 2.80 -18.42
CA SER A 25 -11.85 2.11 -17.35
C SER A 25 -11.95 2.86 -16.03
N GLN A 26 -12.62 2.28 -15.05
CA GLN A 26 -12.70 2.82 -13.70
C GLN A 26 -11.55 2.27 -12.86
N LEU A 27 -10.73 3.16 -12.29
CA LEU A 27 -9.72 2.79 -11.31
C LEU A 27 -10.38 2.70 -9.92
N ILE A 28 -10.19 1.61 -9.23
CA ILE A 28 -10.78 1.38 -7.91
C ILE A 28 -9.69 1.05 -6.89
N LEU A 29 -9.62 1.83 -5.82
CA LEU A 29 -8.80 1.53 -4.66
C LEU A 29 -9.59 0.67 -3.67
N ALA A 30 -9.17 -0.58 -3.46
CA ALA A 30 -9.75 -1.51 -2.49
C ALA A 30 -9.21 -1.20 -1.08
N SER A 31 -9.58 -0.05 -0.53
CA SER A 31 -9.12 0.40 0.79
C SER A 31 -10.02 1.50 1.38
N THR A 32 -10.21 1.47 2.70
CA THR A 32 -10.84 2.55 3.48
C THR A 32 -9.81 3.52 4.06
N SER A 33 -8.51 3.27 3.90
CA SER A 33 -7.44 4.11 4.45
C SER A 33 -7.45 5.52 3.84
N PRO A 34 -7.61 6.58 4.66
CA PRO A 34 -7.52 7.96 4.18
C PRO A 34 -6.13 8.28 3.63
N TYR A 35 -5.08 7.71 4.21
CA TYR A 35 -3.70 7.89 3.76
C TYR A 35 -3.51 7.35 2.34
N ARG A 36 -3.86 6.08 2.08
CA ARG A 36 -3.73 5.50 0.73
C ARG A 36 -4.53 6.27 -0.31
N ARG A 37 -5.72 6.75 0.06
CA ARG A 37 -6.53 7.60 -0.82
C ARG A 37 -5.83 8.90 -1.16
N GLU A 38 -5.27 9.58 -0.17
CA GLU A 38 -4.55 10.84 -0.36
C GLU A 38 -3.30 10.66 -1.23
N PHE A 39 -2.55 9.57 -1.01
CA PHE A 39 -1.38 9.27 -1.83
C PHE A 39 -1.74 8.92 -3.27
N LEU A 40 -2.79 8.14 -3.50
CA LEU A 40 -3.21 7.78 -4.86
C LEU A 40 -3.64 9.01 -5.67
N LYS A 41 -4.25 10.03 -5.04
CA LYS A 41 -4.59 11.30 -5.70
C LYS A 41 -3.40 11.99 -6.34
N ARG A 42 -2.18 11.80 -5.82
CA ARG A 42 -0.95 12.38 -6.36
C ARG A 42 -0.67 11.94 -7.81
N LEU A 43 -1.19 10.78 -8.21
CA LEU A 43 -1.06 10.32 -9.59
C LEU A 43 -1.99 11.05 -10.55
N GLY A 44 -2.92 11.90 -10.09
CA GLY A 44 -3.83 12.69 -10.94
C GLY A 44 -4.83 11.87 -11.75
N LEU A 45 -4.94 10.57 -11.48
CA LEU A 45 -5.91 9.68 -12.12
C LEU A 45 -7.21 9.67 -11.29
N PRO A 46 -8.40 9.76 -11.95
CA PRO A 46 -9.66 9.61 -11.24
C PRO A 46 -9.83 8.17 -10.74
N PHE A 47 -10.29 8.00 -9.53
CA PHE A 47 -10.55 6.69 -8.94
C PHE A 47 -11.67 6.73 -7.90
N ASP A 48 -12.28 5.57 -7.66
CA ASP A 48 -13.18 5.32 -6.54
C ASP A 48 -12.47 4.54 -5.43
N SER A 49 -12.94 4.70 -4.18
CA SER A 49 -12.51 3.87 -3.05
C SER A 49 -13.65 2.98 -2.59
N LYS A 50 -13.36 1.69 -2.39
CA LYS A 50 -14.34 0.71 -1.90
C LYS A 50 -13.76 -0.09 -0.73
N ASP A 51 -14.62 -0.37 0.27
CA ASP A 51 -14.25 -1.22 1.41
C ASP A 51 -14.16 -2.70 0.95
N PRO A 52 -12.98 -3.33 1.02
CA PRO A 52 -12.82 -4.71 0.62
C PRO A 52 -13.40 -5.71 1.63
N GLN A 53 -13.57 -5.34 2.90
CA GLN A 53 -14.10 -6.21 3.96
C GLN A 53 -13.38 -7.56 4.02
N VAL A 54 -12.06 -7.56 4.17
CA VAL A 54 -11.24 -8.75 4.34
C VAL A 54 -10.77 -8.88 5.79
N ASP A 55 -10.58 -10.11 6.23
CA ASP A 55 -9.97 -10.41 7.54
C ASP A 55 -8.46 -10.16 7.45
N GLU A 56 -7.93 -9.30 8.32
CA GLU A 56 -6.53 -8.90 8.37
C GLU A 56 -5.70 -9.74 9.39
N ILE A 57 -6.25 -10.84 9.91
CA ILE A 57 -5.56 -11.69 10.87
C ILE A 57 -4.39 -12.43 10.18
N ALA A 58 -3.20 -12.36 10.81
CA ALA A 58 -2.05 -13.10 10.35
C ALA A 58 -2.24 -14.61 10.57
N GLN A 59 -1.85 -15.40 9.58
CA GLN A 59 -1.84 -16.86 9.67
C GLN A 59 -0.67 -17.36 10.54
N ALA A 60 -0.76 -18.57 11.06
CA ALA A 60 0.31 -19.15 11.86
C ALA A 60 1.63 -19.21 11.07
N GLY A 61 2.71 -18.65 11.64
CA GLY A 61 4.02 -18.61 11.00
C GLY A 61 4.15 -17.63 9.82
N GLU A 62 3.15 -16.79 9.57
CA GLU A 62 3.19 -15.83 8.47
C GLU A 62 4.14 -14.67 8.78
N THR A 63 5.10 -14.43 7.89
CA THR A 63 6.01 -13.27 8.00
C THR A 63 5.31 -11.98 7.60
N ALA A 64 5.85 -10.82 8.01
CA ALA A 64 5.30 -9.51 7.65
C ALA A 64 5.19 -9.31 6.12
N SER A 65 6.19 -9.77 5.37
CA SER A 65 6.18 -9.70 3.90
C SER A 65 5.06 -10.55 3.29
N LYS A 66 4.89 -11.79 3.76
CA LYS A 66 3.83 -12.69 3.28
C LYS A 66 2.45 -12.15 3.64
N LEU A 67 2.28 -11.66 4.88
CA LEU A 67 1.04 -11.04 5.35
C LEU A 67 0.64 -9.84 4.48
N ALA A 68 1.55 -8.88 4.27
CA ALA A 68 1.27 -7.71 3.44
C ALA A 68 0.91 -8.11 2.00
N GLY A 69 1.67 -9.03 1.40
CA GLY A 69 1.42 -9.53 0.04
C GLY A 69 0.06 -10.20 -0.09
N ARG A 70 -0.27 -11.11 0.83
CA ARG A 70 -1.57 -11.80 0.84
C ARG A 70 -2.72 -10.81 1.00
N LEU A 71 -2.65 -9.92 1.99
CA LEU A 71 -3.73 -8.96 2.26
C LEU A 71 -3.92 -7.96 1.12
N ALA A 72 -2.85 -7.48 0.48
CA ALA A 72 -2.97 -6.62 -0.69
C ALA A 72 -3.72 -7.31 -1.82
N ARG A 73 -3.40 -8.58 -2.10
CA ARG A 73 -4.08 -9.40 -3.09
C ARG A 73 -5.53 -9.68 -2.71
N ASP A 74 -5.79 -10.14 -1.48
CA ASP A 74 -7.14 -10.47 -1.01
C ASP A 74 -8.08 -9.26 -1.10
N LYS A 75 -7.58 -8.05 -0.77
CA LYS A 75 -8.33 -6.79 -0.91
C LYS A 75 -8.69 -6.51 -2.37
N ALA A 76 -7.75 -6.65 -3.29
CA ALA A 76 -8.01 -6.46 -4.72
C ALA A 76 -8.99 -7.52 -5.26
N ASP A 77 -8.76 -8.79 -4.96
CA ASP A 77 -9.61 -9.92 -5.36
C ASP A 77 -11.05 -9.78 -4.86
N ARG A 78 -11.22 -9.30 -3.63
CA ARG A 78 -12.56 -9.11 -3.04
C ARG A 78 -13.39 -8.08 -3.79
N ILE A 79 -12.77 -6.97 -4.20
CA ILE A 79 -13.44 -5.95 -5.02
C ILE A 79 -13.63 -6.44 -6.45
N ALA A 80 -12.65 -7.15 -7.02
CA ALA A 80 -12.77 -7.73 -8.36
C ALA A 80 -13.97 -8.67 -8.49
N LYS A 81 -14.18 -9.52 -7.46
CA LYS A 81 -15.32 -10.47 -7.43
C LYS A 81 -16.69 -9.80 -7.25
N LYS A 82 -16.73 -8.62 -6.60
CA LYS A 82 -17.97 -7.84 -6.40
C LYS A 82 -18.30 -6.92 -7.58
N THR A 83 -17.41 -6.81 -8.54
CA THR A 83 -17.53 -5.90 -9.67
C THR A 83 -18.17 -6.61 -10.87
N ASN A 84 -19.23 -6.03 -11.42
CA ASN A 84 -20.00 -6.58 -12.56
C ASN A 84 -19.46 -6.12 -13.93
N THR A 85 -18.34 -5.40 -13.97
CA THR A 85 -17.76 -4.88 -15.22
C THR A 85 -16.34 -5.40 -15.41
N THR A 86 -16.00 -5.71 -16.67
CA THR A 86 -14.66 -6.17 -17.09
C THR A 86 -13.72 -5.01 -17.41
N HIS A 87 -14.17 -3.76 -17.27
CA HIS A 87 -13.36 -2.58 -17.66
C HIS A 87 -12.61 -1.94 -16.49
N ASN A 88 -12.70 -2.49 -15.29
CA ASN A 88 -12.08 -1.91 -14.10
C ASN A 88 -10.64 -2.37 -13.89
N VAL A 89 -9.85 -1.46 -13.33
CA VAL A 89 -8.53 -1.73 -12.76
C VAL A 89 -8.62 -1.55 -11.25
N ILE A 90 -8.24 -2.57 -10.50
CA ILE A 90 -8.41 -2.61 -9.05
C ILE A 90 -7.04 -2.60 -8.36
N ILE A 91 -6.86 -1.69 -7.43
CA ILE A 91 -5.65 -1.56 -6.61
C ILE A 91 -5.96 -2.05 -5.21
N GLY A 92 -5.30 -3.11 -4.75
CA GLY A 92 -5.25 -3.53 -3.36
C GLY A 92 -3.89 -3.19 -2.75
N ALA A 93 -3.87 -2.74 -1.50
CA ALA A 93 -2.62 -2.48 -0.81
C ALA A 93 -2.73 -2.84 0.67
N ASP A 94 -1.62 -3.32 1.22
CA ASP A 94 -1.49 -3.57 2.64
C ASP A 94 -0.06 -3.28 3.13
N GLN A 95 0.08 -3.02 4.43
CA GLN A 95 1.37 -2.80 5.05
C GLN A 95 1.46 -3.56 6.36
N ALA A 96 2.54 -4.30 6.53
CA ALA A 96 2.87 -4.98 7.76
C ALA A 96 4.28 -4.62 8.21
N ALA A 97 4.48 -4.53 9.53
CA ALA A 97 5.76 -4.21 10.13
C ALA A 97 6.26 -5.36 11.00
N SER A 98 7.58 -5.49 11.10
CA SER A 98 8.23 -6.43 12.00
C SER A 98 9.50 -5.89 12.61
N ILE A 99 9.82 -6.37 13.81
CA ILE A 99 11.09 -6.16 14.51
C ILE A 99 11.61 -7.49 14.99
N ASP A 100 12.87 -7.79 14.75
CA ASP A 100 13.51 -9.07 15.13
C ASP A 100 12.67 -10.28 14.66
N GLY A 101 12.07 -10.20 13.45
CA GLY A 101 11.20 -11.23 12.88
C GLY A 101 9.78 -11.32 13.47
N LYS A 102 9.45 -10.55 14.50
CA LYS A 102 8.12 -10.52 15.13
C LYS A 102 7.25 -9.43 14.55
N LEU A 103 6.01 -9.79 14.21
CA LEU A 103 5.02 -8.84 13.69
C LEU A 103 4.70 -7.74 14.73
N LEU A 104 4.71 -6.50 14.27
CA LEU A 104 4.19 -5.36 15.00
C LEU A 104 2.75 -5.09 14.56
N ARG A 105 1.83 -5.13 15.53
CA ARG A 105 0.40 -4.88 15.28
C ARG A 105 0.05 -3.41 15.54
N LYS A 106 -1.14 -3.01 15.12
CA LYS A 106 -1.73 -1.74 15.56
C LYS A 106 -1.86 -1.78 17.09
N PRO A 107 -1.33 -0.81 17.83
CA PRO A 107 -1.30 -0.89 19.31
C PRO A 107 -2.68 -0.79 19.94
N GLY A 108 -3.64 -0.10 19.32
CA GLY A 108 -5.01 0.05 19.78
C GLY A 108 -5.19 1.00 20.97
N ASN A 109 -4.17 1.15 21.83
CA ASN A 109 -4.21 2.03 22.99
C ASN A 109 -2.83 2.58 23.38
N ARG A 110 -2.82 3.56 24.32
CA ARG A 110 -1.62 4.25 24.79
C ARG A 110 -0.57 3.30 25.39
N HIS A 111 -1.00 2.37 26.24
CA HIS A 111 -0.13 1.44 26.94
C HIS A 111 0.63 0.54 25.94
N ASN A 112 -0.08 -0.04 24.99
CA ASN A 112 0.51 -0.88 23.95
C ASN A 112 1.42 -0.08 23.01
N ALA A 113 1.06 1.18 22.68
CA ALA A 113 1.88 2.06 21.86
C ALA A 113 3.24 2.33 22.53
N LEU A 114 3.22 2.69 23.82
CA LEU A 114 4.45 2.90 24.59
C LEU A 114 5.30 1.63 24.64
N ARG A 115 4.71 0.48 24.93
CA ARG A 115 5.42 -0.80 24.96
C ARG A 115 6.07 -1.13 23.62
N GLN A 116 5.38 -0.89 22.49
CA GLN A 116 5.94 -1.10 21.15
C GLN A 116 7.09 -0.14 20.86
N LEU A 117 6.93 1.15 21.11
CA LEU A 117 7.98 2.14 20.87
C LEU A 117 9.21 1.90 21.73
N MET A 118 9.03 1.49 22.98
CA MET A 118 10.12 1.08 23.86
C MET A 118 10.89 -0.13 23.28
N ALA A 119 10.19 -1.09 22.68
CA ALA A 119 10.81 -2.25 22.04
C ALA A 119 11.54 -1.90 20.72
N CYS A 120 11.17 -0.81 20.07
CA CYS A 120 11.77 -0.34 18.80
C CYS A 120 13.03 0.51 19.01
N GLN A 121 13.26 1.04 20.22
CA GLN A 121 14.36 1.96 20.49
C GLN A 121 15.73 1.39 20.10
N GLY A 122 16.52 2.18 19.37
CA GLY A 122 17.86 1.83 18.90
C GLY A 122 17.90 0.68 17.89
N LYS A 123 16.73 0.15 17.47
CA LYS A 123 16.62 -0.97 16.54
C LYS A 123 16.13 -0.53 15.15
N THR A 124 16.26 -1.46 14.21
CA THR A 124 15.68 -1.32 12.86
C THR A 124 14.38 -2.08 12.78
N VAL A 125 13.32 -1.36 12.40
CA VAL A 125 12.01 -1.93 12.11
C VAL A 125 11.86 -2.05 10.59
N SER A 126 11.43 -3.23 10.13
CA SER A 126 11.16 -3.51 8.73
C SER A 126 9.67 -3.33 8.42
N PHE A 127 9.36 -2.54 7.40
CA PHE A 127 8.02 -2.36 6.83
C PHE A 127 7.96 -2.99 5.46
N TYR A 128 6.94 -3.79 5.24
CA TYR A 128 6.63 -4.40 3.95
C TYR A 128 5.33 -3.83 3.45
N THR A 129 5.41 -3.02 2.39
CA THR A 129 4.24 -2.39 1.78
C THR A 129 3.95 -3.07 0.46
N ALA A 130 2.90 -3.87 0.44
CA ALA A 130 2.47 -4.59 -0.75
C ALA A 130 1.41 -3.80 -1.51
N CYS A 131 1.51 -3.84 -2.83
CA CYS A 131 0.52 -3.33 -3.75
C CYS A 131 0.21 -4.38 -4.82
N CYS A 132 -1.07 -4.63 -5.06
CA CYS A 132 -1.59 -5.56 -6.06
C CYS A 132 -2.50 -4.80 -7.03
N VAL A 133 -2.26 -4.95 -8.33
CA VAL A 133 -3.10 -4.39 -9.39
C VAL A 133 -3.74 -5.54 -10.16
N ILE A 134 -5.07 -5.56 -10.23
CA ILE A 134 -5.85 -6.48 -11.06
C ILE A 134 -6.47 -5.68 -12.20
N ASP A 135 -6.06 -5.97 -13.42
CA ASP A 135 -6.66 -5.40 -14.62
C ASP A 135 -7.69 -6.40 -15.16
N LEU A 136 -8.98 -6.12 -14.95
CA LEU A 136 -10.06 -6.98 -15.39
C LEU A 136 -10.24 -7.00 -16.91
N ARG A 137 -9.67 -6.02 -17.65
CA ARG A 137 -9.72 -5.97 -19.11
C ARG A 137 -8.88 -7.08 -19.74
N SER A 138 -7.69 -7.30 -19.18
CA SER A 138 -6.73 -8.32 -19.66
C SER A 138 -6.74 -9.60 -18.82
N GLY A 139 -7.36 -9.57 -17.63
CA GLY A 139 -7.27 -10.63 -16.63
C GLY A 139 -5.88 -10.73 -15.99
N SER A 140 -5.05 -9.68 -16.07
CA SER A 140 -3.72 -9.70 -15.49
C SER A 140 -3.73 -9.32 -14.01
N LEU A 141 -2.82 -9.92 -13.25
CA LEU A 141 -2.51 -9.60 -11.86
C LEU A 141 -1.04 -9.25 -11.75
N LEU A 142 -0.75 -8.05 -11.26
CA LEU A 142 0.60 -7.53 -11.03
C LEU A 142 0.74 -7.21 -9.54
N GLN A 143 1.82 -7.62 -8.91
CA GLN A 143 2.04 -7.41 -7.48
C GLN A 143 3.49 -7.07 -7.19
N ASN A 144 3.70 -6.18 -6.22
CA ASN A 144 5.01 -5.83 -5.68
C ASN A 144 4.95 -5.70 -4.17
N ILE A 145 6.09 -5.91 -3.52
CA ILE A 145 6.28 -5.65 -2.10
C ILE A 145 7.52 -4.77 -1.96
N ASP A 146 7.33 -3.54 -1.50
CA ASP A 146 8.43 -2.66 -1.13
C ASP A 146 8.87 -2.95 0.30
N HIS A 147 10.20 -2.93 0.53
CA HIS A 147 10.79 -3.11 1.84
C HIS A 147 11.44 -1.82 2.31
N THR A 148 10.87 -1.20 3.31
CA THR A 148 11.41 -0.01 3.98
C THR A 148 11.98 -0.38 5.34
N GLN A 149 13.20 0.04 5.63
CA GLN A 149 13.85 -0.09 6.93
C GLN A 149 13.89 1.26 7.64
N VAL A 150 13.39 1.29 8.87
CA VAL A 150 13.38 2.47 9.73
C VAL A 150 14.24 2.20 10.95
N GLN A 151 15.36 2.90 11.07
CA GLN A 151 16.20 2.86 12.26
C GLN A 151 15.71 3.85 13.29
N PHE A 152 15.35 3.39 14.47
CA PHE A 152 14.88 4.22 15.57
C PHE A 152 16.04 4.83 16.38
N LEU A 153 15.79 6.03 16.88
CA LEU A 153 16.62 6.64 17.93
C LEU A 153 16.41 5.91 19.26
N THR A 154 17.36 6.10 20.18
CA THR A 154 17.14 5.78 21.60
C THR A 154 16.76 7.07 22.31
N LEU A 155 15.54 7.15 22.78
CA LEU A 155 14.94 8.32 23.42
C LEU A 155 14.56 8.01 24.86
N HIS A 156 14.40 9.03 25.70
CA HIS A 156 13.85 8.87 27.04
C HIS A 156 12.36 8.48 27.00
N LYS A 157 11.89 7.75 28.00
CA LYS A 157 10.51 7.29 28.08
C LYS A 157 9.51 8.45 27.99
N GLU A 158 9.80 9.55 28.65
CA GLU A 158 9.00 10.78 28.67
C GLU A 158 8.82 11.40 27.27
N GLN A 159 9.84 11.27 26.41
CA GLN A 159 9.76 11.74 25.02
C GLN A 159 8.82 10.88 24.19
N LEU A 160 8.85 9.55 24.39
CA LEU A 160 7.94 8.63 23.73
C LEU A 160 6.48 8.82 24.21
N GLU A 161 6.29 9.03 25.50
CA GLU A 161 4.97 9.33 26.10
C GLU A 161 4.41 10.62 25.51
N ARG A 162 5.21 11.69 25.47
CA ARG A 162 4.82 12.97 24.85
C ARG A 162 4.45 12.80 23.39
N TYR A 163 5.23 12.03 22.62
CA TYR A 163 4.91 11.71 21.23
C TYR A 163 3.53 11.03 21.12
N ILE A 164 3.28 9.99 21.92
CA ILE A 164 2.03 9.23 21.91
C ILE A 164 0.85 10.14 22.23
N ASP A 165 1.00 11.02 23.22
CA ASP A 165 -0.07 11.92 23.68
C ASP A 165 -0.43 12.97 22.60
N LEU A 166 0.56 13.42 21.82
CA LEU A 166 0.35 14.36 20.71
C LEU A 166 -0.25 13.71 19.46
N GLU A 167 0.32 12.56 19.02
CA GLU A 167 -0.02 11.94 17.73
C GLU A 167 -1.12 10.88 17.81
N LYS A 168 -1.32 10.26 18.97
CA LYS A 168 -2.29 9.18 19.21
C LYS A 168 -2.23 8.10 18.12
N PRO A 169 -1.07 7.43 17.90
CA PRO A 169 -0.83 6.56 16.75
C PRO A 169 -1.42 5.15 16.94
N PHE A 170 -2.60 5.05 17.50
CA PHE A 170 -3.18 3.78 17.97
C PHE A 170 -3.61 2.85 16.82
N ASN A 171 -3.89 3.41 15.65
CA ASN A 171 -4.34 2.68 14.47
C ASN A 171 -3.23 2.49 13.40
N CYS A 172 -1.97 2.83 13.74
CA CYS A 172 -0.84 2.71 12.82
C CYS A 172 0.02 1.49 13.18
N ALA A 173 0.42 0.70 12.18
CA ALA A 173 1.37 -0.38 12.37
C ALA A 173 2.69 0.17 12.93
N GLY A 174 3.26 -0.50 13.94
CA GLY A 174 4.47 -0.01 14.61
C GLY A 174 4.24 1.10 15.64
N GLY A 175 3.03 1.67 15.74
CA GLY A 175 2.71 2.69 16.74
C GLY A 175 3.27 4.08 16.43
N PHE A 176 3.47 4.42 15.14
CA PHE A 176 3.90 5.77 14.74
C PHE A 176 3.27 6.20 13.42
N LYS A 177 3.33 7.52 13.15
CA LYS A 177 2.94 8.17 11.90
C LYS A 177 4.16 8.87 11.30
N ALA A 178 4.69 8.30 10.21
CA ALA A 178 5.88 8.86 9.55
C ALA A 178 5.63 10.21 8.88
N GLU A 179 4.38 10.45 8.47
CA GLU A 179 3.91 11.70 7.88
C GLU A 179 3.68 12.84 8.89
N GLY A 180 3.77 12.53 10.19
CA GLY A 180 3.60 13.47 11.28
C GLY A 180 4.85 13.55 12.17
N LEU A 181 4.65 13.80 13.46
CA LEU A 181 5.72 13.92 14.45
C LEU A 181 6.54 12.63 14.61
N GLY A 182 6.04 11.48 14.14
CA GLY A 182 6.76 10.20 14.18
C GLY A 182 8.10 10.22 13.48
N ILE A 183 8.32 11.12 12.52
CA ILE A 183 9.62 11.31 11.86
C ILE A 183 10.74 11.65 12.87
N SER A 184 10.41 12.30 13.99
CA SER A 184 11.37 12.65 15.05
C SER A 184 11.85 11.47 15.89
N LEU A 185 11.24 10.29 15.73
CA LEU A 185 11.64 9.06 16.41
C LEU A 185 12.76 8.32 15.65
N PHE A 186 13.11 8.75 14.42
CA PHE A 186 13.95 8.00 13.51
C PHE A 186 15.36 8.57 13.43
N LYS A 187 16.33 7.67 13.30
CA LYS A 187 17.72 7.98 12.95
C LYS A 187 17.88 8.02 11.43
N SER A 188 17.24 7.07 10.72
CA SER A 188 17.30 6.98 9.25
C SER A 188 16.16 6.13 8.71
N ILE A 189 15.83 6.35 7.43
CA ILE A 189 14.91 5.55 6.64
C ILE A 189 15.65 5.10 5.38
N THR A 190 15.58 3.80 5.05
CA THR A 190 16.10 3.22 3.81
C THR A 190 14.95 2.56 3.06
N SER A 191 14.66 3.02 1.84
CA SER A 191 13.57 2.54 1.00
C SER A 191 13.92 2.73 -0.47
N THR A 192 13.35 1.91 -1.36
CA THR A 192 13.40 2.11 -2.82
C THR A 192 12.28 3.04 -3.30
N ASP A 193 11.18 3.12 -2.55
CA ASP A 193 10.06 4.03 -2.81
C ASP A 193 9.73 4.80 -1.52
N PRO A 194 10.02 6.12 -1.46
CA PRO A 194 9.79 6.91 -0.25
C PRO A 194 8.31 6.99 0.16
N THR A 195 7.38 6.68 -0.75
CA THR A 195 5.94 6.69 -0.47
C THR A 195 5.45 5.36 0.10
N ALA A 196 6.25 4.29 -0.02
CA ALA A 196 5.89 2.97 0.49
C ALA A 196 5.64 2.98 2.00
N LEU A 197 6.51 3.64 2.79
CA LEU A 197 6.33 3.74 4.24
C LEU A 197 4.98 4.38 4.62
N LEU A 198 4.44 5.24 3.75
CA LEU A 198 3.17 5.92 3.95
C LEU A 198 1.96 5.09 3.47
N GLY A 199 2.21 3.85 3.03
CA GLY A 199 1.21 2.82 2.78
C GLY A 199 0.87 2.55 1.32
N LEU A 200 1.53 3.22 0.35
CA LEU A 200 1.34 2.95 -1.09
C LEU A 200 2.62 3.23 -1.89
N PRO A 201 3.25 2.20 -2.54
CA PRO A 201 4.47 2.37 -3.32
C PRO A 201 4.15 3.00 -4.68
N LEU A 202 4.15 4.34 -4.75
CA LEU A 202 3.68 5.09 -5.92
C LEU A 202 4.61 4.98 -7.12
N ILE A 203 5.92 4.80 -6.93
CA ILE A 203 6.87 4.63 -8.05
C ILE A 203 6.50 3.37 -8.84
N TRP A 204 6.38 2.25 -8.15
CA TRP A 204 5.98 0.99 -8.77
C TRP A 204 4.56 1.07 -9.34
N LEU A 205 3.62 1.64 -8.58
CA LEU A 205 2.22 1.75 -8.98
C LEU A 205 2.07 2.59 -10.26
N ALA A 206 2.71 3.75 -10.34
CA ALA A 206 2.68 4.61 -11.52
C ALA A 206 3.26 3.90 -12.75
N SER A 207 4.39 3.20 -12.59
CA SER A 207 4.98 2.39 -13.66
C SER A 207 4.05 1.27 -14.14
N THR A 208 3.40 0.58 -13.18
CA THR A 208 2.45 -0.50 -13.47
C THR A 208 1.21 0.02 -14.18
N LEU A 209 0.62 1.12 -13.71
CA LEU A 209 -0.54 1.75 -14.35
C LEU A 209 -0.22 2.21 -15.77
N ARG A 210 0.95 2.81 -15.98
CA ARG A 210 1.44 3.18 -17.32
C ARG A 210 1.56 1.98 -18.23
N ALA A 211 2.11 0.87 -17.76
CA ALA A 211 2.29 -0.36 -18.55
C ALA A 211 0.95 -0.95 -19.03
N ILE A 212 -0.13 -0.73 -18.28
CA ILE A 212 -1.49 -1.16 -18.65
C ILE A 212 -2.33 -0.04 -19.31
N GLY A 213 -1.69 1.07 -19.73
CA GLY A 213 -2.34 2.15 -20.49
C GLY A 213 -3.10 3.17 -19.62
N LEU A 214 -2.79 3.28 -18.33
CA LEU A 214 -3.29 4.33 -17.43
C LEU A 214 -2.12 5.24 -17.03
N ASP A 215 -1.65 6.08 -17.96
CA ASP A 215 -0.50 6.95 -17.71
C ASP A 215 -0.94 8.30 -17.14
N SER A 216 -0.44 8.64 -15.97
CA SER A 216 -0.66 9.95 -15.31
C SER A 216 -0.06 11.12 -16.11
N LEU A 217 0.89 10.86 -16.98
CA LEU A 217 1.64 11.87 -17.75
C LEU A 217 1.17 11.96 -19.21
N GLU A 218 0.23 11.12 -19.64
CA GLU A 218 -0.36 11.28 -20.99
C GLU A 218 -1.22 12.55 -21.04
N PRO A 219 -1.06 13.37 -22.10
CA PRO A 219 -1.93 14.51 -22.30
C PRO A 219 -3.39 14.05 -22.37
N LYS A 220 -4.25 14.63 -21.54
CA LYS A 220 -5.71 14.41 -21.67
C LYS A 220 -6.12 14.96 -23.03
N THR A 221 -6.35 14.10 -24.02
CA THR A 221 -6.96 14.53 -25.27
C THR A 221 -8.36 15.05 -24.95
N ASN A 222 -8.53 16.37 -25.02
CA ASN A 222 -9.85 16.99 -24.94
C ASN A 222 -10.67 16.50 -26.15
N PRO A 223 -11.80 15.80 -25.98
CA PRO A 223 -12.62 15.33 -27.10
C PRO A 223 -13.43 16.46 -27.77
N GLY A 224 -12.98 17.71 -27.69
CA GLY A 224 -13.77 18.89 -28.07
C GLY A 224 -13.06 20.01 -28.85
N VAL A 225 -11.93 19.74 -29.52
CA VAL A 225 -11.39 20.73 -30.48
C VAL A 225 -11.18 20.02 -31.81
N ARG A 226 -12.14 20.06 -32.66
CA ARG A 226 -12.05 19.96 -34.12
C ARG A 226 -12.52 21.27 -34.69
#